data_2c24b93197dc796fcbd626eddd16fb20
#
_entry.id   2c24b93197dc796fcbd626eddd16fb20
#
_cell.length_a   1.000
_cell.length_b   1.000
_cell.length_c   1.000
_cell.angle_alpha   90.00
_cell.angle_beta   90.00
_cell.angle_gamma   90.00
#
_symmetry.space_group_name_H-M   'P 1'
#
loop_
_entity.id
_entity.type
_entity.pdbx_description
1 polymer ?
#
loop_
_entity_poly.entity_id
_entity_poly.type
_entity_poly.pdbx_seq_one_letter_code
_entity_poly.pdbx_strand_id
1 'polypeptide(L)'
;MQTPPAPERPEPPVAFVSYSWASEEHVAWVTNLARRLRANGVDVHLDRWDLSLGHDLYLFMERYADPSARVLVVLSDDYGPKADHRAEQPSGVGTETTIVSPTVYRDLGGNRVIPVVPDSGTVSNDPVVPLYLVGRTWIDFRGDHEAAYERLLRELHGAPTEAAPPLGANPFVGTTEAQARAAIRNDPARWHDGRTSGLVEVNMNENSGRFTLGSDAARFEMHIDYPYGGEVRPGAPRRVRHYKDRIGNIGLVAAAAEHPEAFVDLAALPMSNRVEQTVPGDVLVMMNTGGYWALLMLDDVIFRLGPNGYEPVAAMRYVIATDRTASLTLDDLPPSVMQDSAP
;
A
#
# COMPACT_ATOMS: atom_id res chain seq x y z
N MET A 1 -36.69 -29.25 1.59
CA MET A 1 -35.45 -28.56 1.93
C MET A 1 -34.87 -28.02 0.65
N GLN A 2 -35.06 -26.74 0.34
CA GLN A 2 -34.51 -26.12 -0.88
C GLN A 2 -33.05 -25.79 -0.61
N THR A 3 -32.18 -26.28 -1.48
CA THR A 3 -30.75 -25.92 -1.48
C THR A 3 -30.66 -24.41 -1.72
N PRO A 4 -29.90 -23.64 -0.90
CA PRO A 4 -29.72 -22.23 -1.15
C PRO A 4 -29.05 -22.03 -2.53
N PRO A 5 -29.45 -21.00 -3.30
CA PRO A 5 -28.82 -20.71 -4.58
C PRO A 5 -27.31 -20.52 -4.38
N ALA A 6 -26.53 -21.07 -5.30
CA ALA A 6 -25.09 -20.86 -5.32
C ALA A 6 -24.80 -19.34 -5.38
N PRO A 7 -23.78 -18.83 -4.68
CA PRO A 7 -23.43 -17.41 -4.76
C PRO A 7 -23.15 -17.06 -6.22
N GLU A 8 -23.82 -16.02 -6.73
CA GLU A 8 -23.56 -15.49 -8.06
C GLU A 8 -22.08 -15.11 -8.13
N ARG A 9 -21.37 -15.70 -9.08
CA ARG A 9 -20.00 -15.28 -9.35
C ARG A 9 -20.06 -13.86 -9.90
N PRO A 10 -19.28 -12.91 -9.35
CA PRO A 10 -19.20 -11.58 -9.94
C PRO A 10 -18.81 -11.68 -11.41
N GLU A 11 -19.42 -10.87 -12.26
CA GLU A 11 -19.07 -10.81 -13.68
C GLU A 11 -17.57 -10.44 -13.80
N PRO A 12 -16.83 -11.09 -14.71
CA PRO A 12 -15.42 -10.81 -14.90
C PRO A 12 -15.23 -9.37 -15.36
N PRO A 13 -14.21 -8.65 -14.88
CA PRO A 13 -13.89 -7.33 -15.42
C PRO A 13 -13.49 -7.44 -16.89
N VAL A 14 -13.99 -6.51 -17.71
CA VAL A 14 -13.70 -6.44 -19.14
C VAL A 14 -12.57 -5.46 -19.39
N ALA A 15 -11.56 -5.87 -20.16
CA ALA A 15 -10.45 -5.03 -20.55
C ALA A 15 -10.20 -5.08 -22.07
N PHE A 16 -10.08 -3.94 -22.68
CA PHE A 16 -9.68 -3.78 -24.07
C PHE A 16 -8.22 -3.34 -24.14
N VAL A 17 -7.40 -3.97 -25.02
CA VAL A 17 -5.99 -3.62 -25.17
C VAL A 17 -5.76 -2.86 -26.47
N SER A 18 -5.31 -1.62 -26.35
CA SER A 18 -4.87 -0.77 -27.46
C SER A 18 -3.35 -0.68 -27.49
N TYR A 19 -2.74 -0.99 -28.60
CA TYR A 19 -1.31 -0.99 -28.79
C TYR A 19 -0.92 -0.71 -30.23
N SER A 20 0.34 -0.41 -30.50
CA SER A 20 0.88 -0.25 -31.85
C SER A 20 1.57 -1.54 -32.30
N TRP A 21 1.55 -1.82 -33.59
CA TRP A 21 2.31 -2.91 -34.19
C TRP A 21 3.77 -2.46 -34.44
N ALA A 22 4.45 -2.03 -33.37
CA ALA A 22 5.78 -1.44 -33.46
C ALA A 22 6.86 -2.50 -33.84
N SER A 23 6.79 -3.68 -33.24
CA SER A 23 7.68 -4.82 -33.52
C SER A 23 7.01 -6.15 -33.16
N GLU A 24 7.57 -7.25 -33.65
CA GLU A 24 7.12 -8.60 -33.28
C GLU A 24 7.27 -8.85 -31.77
N GLU A 25 8.34 -8.36 -31.16
CA GLU A 25 8.58 -8.47 -29.71
C GLU A 25 7.52 -7.72 -28.91
N HIS A 26 7.18 -6.50 -29.35
CA HIS A 26 6.11 -5.72 -28.72
C HIS A 26 4.76 -6.44 -28.79
N VAL A 27 4.40 -6.94 -29.96
CA VAL A 27 3.18 -7.69 -30.19
C VAL A 27 3.15 -8.99 -29.36
N ALA A 28 4.28 -9.69 -29.24
CA ALA A 28 4.41 -10.88 -28.43
C ALA A 28 4.22 -10.56 -26.94
N TRP A 29 4.82 -9.46 -26.46
CA TRP A 29 4.69 -8.99 -25.10
C TRP A 29 3.22 -8.67 -24.76
N VAL A 30 2.54 -7.88 -25.59
CA VAL A 30 1.12 -7.55 -25.43
C VAL A 30 0.26 -8.80 -25.39
N THR A 31 0.51 -9.74 -26.30
CA THR A 31 -0.23 -11.00 -26.36
C THR A 31 -0.02 -11.84 -25.11
N ASN A 32 1.18 -11.87 -24.55
CA ASN A 32 1.48 -12.58 -23.31
C ASN A 32 0.81 -11.94 -22.10
N LEU A 33 0.84 -10.61 -21.98
CA LEU A 33 0.12 -9.89 -20.95
C LEU A 33 -1.39 -10.22 -21.01
N ALA A 34 -1.99 -10.14 -22.19
CA ALA A 34 -3.40 -10.42 -22.41
C ALA A 34 -3.76 -11.86 -22.02
N ARG A 35 -2.95 -12.85 -22.40
CA ARG A 35 -3.14 -14.26 -22.00
C ARG A 35 -3.10 -14.43 -20.48
N ARG A 36 -2.13 -13.79 -19.83
CA ARG A 36 -1.96 -13.85 -18.38
C ARG A 36 -3.15 -13.24 -17.65
N LEU A 37 -3.64 -12.09 -18.10
CA LEU A 37 -4.84 -11.46 -17.57
C LEU A 37 -6.08 -12.34 -17.71
N ARG A 38 -6.27 -12.98 -18.88
CA ARG A 38 -7.37 -13.96 -19.07
C ARG A 38 -7.25 -15.17 -18.13
N ALA A 39 -6.05 -15.67 -17.94
CA ALA A 39 -5.80 -16.77 -17.01
C ALA A 39 -6.14 -16.40 -15.55
N ASN A 40 -6.12 -15.10 -15.22
CA ASN A 40 -6.48 -14.55 -13.90
C ASN A 40 -7.88 -13.89 -13.86
N GLY A 41 -8.78 -14.28 -14.76
CA GLY A 41 -10.20 -13.96 -14.67
C GLY A 41 -10.62 -12.60 -15.23
N VAL A 42 -9.77 -11.94 -16.03
CA VAL A 42 -10.12 -10.72 -16.76
C VAL A 42 -10.57 -11.11 -18.19
N ASP A 43 -11.73 -10.64 -18.62
CA ASP A 43 -12.18 -10.81 -20.00
C ASP A 43 -11.49 -9.78 -20.90
N VAL A 44 -10.33 -10.20 -21.44
CA VAL A 44 -9.47 -9.33 -22.27
C VAL A 44 -9.82 -9.47 -23.73
N HIS A 45 -10.00 -8.34 -24.38
CA HIS A 45 -10.22 -8.23 -25.81
C HIS A 45 -9.00 -7.65 -26.52
N LEU A 46 -8.54 -8.39 -27.52
CA LEU A 46 -7.37 -8.07 -28.33
C LEU A 46 -7.77 -8.17 -29.82
N ASP A 47 -7.39 -7.20 -30.63
CA ASP A 47 -7.66 -7.15 -32.06
C ASP A 47 -7.37 -8.47 -32.78
N ARG A 48 -6.19 -9.05 -32.51
CA ARG A 48 -5.73 -10.32 -33.10
C ARG A 48 -6.59 -11.54 -32.76
N TRP A 49 -7.40 -11.49 -31.73
CA TRP A 49 -8.26 -12.60 -31.31
C TRP A 49 -9.70 -12.42 -31.78
N ASP A 50 -10.16 -11.17 -31.79
CA ASP A 50 -11.58 -10.85 -31.95
C ASP A 50 -11.89 -10.32 -33.34
N LEU A 51 -10.88 -9.88 -34.13
CA LEU A 51 -11.06 -9.45 -35.51
C LEU A 51 -10.77 -10.58 -36.49
N SER A 52 -11.76 -10.91 -37.29
CA SER A 52 -11.61 -11.77 -38.49
C SER A 52 -11.53 -10.89 -39.74
N LEU A 53 -10.99 -11.46 -40.83
CA LEU A 53 -10.95 -10.79 -42.12
C LEU A 53 -12.33 -10.29 -42.53
N GLY A 54 -12.45 -9.00 -42.86
CA GLY A 54 -13.72 -8.35 -43.24
C GLY A 54 -14.53 -7.76 -42.07
N HIS A 55 -14.08 -7.91 -40.81
CA HIS A 55 -14.70 -7.21 -39.69
C HIS A 55 -14.38 -5.72 -39.72
N ASP A 56 -15.37 -4.91 -39.37
CA ASP A 56 -15.21 -3.46 -39.20
C ASP A 56 -14.56 -3.16 -37.85
N LEU A 57 -13.37 -2.59 -37.88
CA LEU A 57 -12.59 -2.21 -36.70
C LEU A 57 -13.34 -1.16 -35.84
N TYR A 58 -14.11 -0.26 -36.46
CA TYR A 58 -14.90 0.73 -35.72
C TYR A 58 -16.05 0.07 -34.95
N LEU A 59 -16.75 -0.89 -35.58
CA LEU A 59 -17.83 -1.63 -34.93
C LEU A 59 -17.31 -2.52 -33.79
N PHE A 60 -16.11 -3.08 -33.96
CA PHE A 60 -15.41 -3.82 -32.90
C PHE A 60 -15.21 -2.94 -31.68
N MET A 61 -14.81 -1.70 -31.86
CA MET A 61 -14.53 -0.77 -30.79
C MET A 61 -15.75 -0.11 -30.17
N GLU A 62 -16.80 0.08 -30.96
CA GLU A 62 -18.09 0.52 -30.40
C GLU A 62 -18.67 -0.51 -29.43
N ARG A 63 -18.41 -1.80 -29.63
CA ARG A 63 -18.80 -2.87 -28.69
C ARG A 63 -18.12 -2.72 -27.34
N TYR A 64 -16.90 -2.15 -27.28
CA TYR A 64 -16.16 -1.90 -26.06
C TYR A 64 -16.29 -0.44 -25.57
N ALA A 65 -17.18 0.33 -26.18
CA ALA A 65 -17.60 1.63 -25.67
C ALA A 65 -18.43 1.53 -24.38
N ASP A 66 -18.63 0.30 -23.86
CA ASP A 66 -19.27 0.08 -22.56
C ASP A 66 -18.51 0.85 -21.46
N PRO A 67 -19.20 1.70 -20.69
CA PRO A 67 -18.58 2.45 -19.60
C PRO A 67 -17.88 1.59 -18.55
N SER A 68 -18.26 0.32 -18.41
CA SER A 68 -17.68 -0.62 -17.45
C SER A 68 -16.34 -1.22 -17.91
N ALA A 69 -16.06 -1.21 -19.24
CA ALA A 69 -14.82 -1.80 -19.77
C ALA A 69 -13.61 -0.87 -19.54
N ARG A 70 -12.49 -1.43 -19.11
CA ARG A 70 -11.20 -0.74 -18.99
C ARG A 70 -10.47 -0.75 -20.33
N VAL A 71 -9.69 0.27 -20.60
CA VAL A 71 -8.84 0.37 -21.80
C VAL A 71 -7.38 0.41 -21.37
N LEU A 72 -6.64 -0.63 -21.71
CA LEU A 72 -5.19 -0.69 -21.50
C LEU A 72 -4.49 -0.13 -22.73
N VAL A 73 -3.83 1.02 -22.59
CA VAL A 73 -3.06 1.63 -23.67
C VAL A 73 -1.60 1.25 -23.49
N VAL A 74 -1.13 0.29 -24.28
CA VAL A 74 0.27 -0.15 -24.24
C VAL A 74 1.13 0.78 -25.09
N LEU A 75 2.01 1.50 -24.41
CA LEU A 75 2.86 2.51 -25.03
C LEU A 75 4.02 1.88 -25.81
N SER A 76 4.43 2.57 -26.86
CA SER A 76 5.71 2.39 -27.56
C SER A 76 6.18 3.76 -28.00
N ASP A 77 7.46 3.93 -28.33
CA ASP A 77 7.99 5.23 -28.78
C ASP A 77 7.28 5.73 -30.05
N ASP A 78 6.78 4.82 -30.87
CA ASP A 78 5.99 5.13 -32.05
C ASP A 78 4.53 5.50 -31.75
N TYR A 79 4.00 5.10 -30.59
CA TYR A 79 2.59 5.28 -30.25
C TYR A 79 2.25 6.76 -30.08
N GLY A 80 3.06 7.51 -29.32
CA GLY A 80 2.85 8.93 -29.04
C GLY A 80 2.79 9.79 -30.30
N PRO A 81 3.84 9.79 -31.15
CA PRO A 81 3.86 10.56 -32.39
C PRO A 81 2.71 10.21 -33.34
N LYS A 82 2.36 8.94 -33.49
CA LYS A 82 1.20 8.50 -34.30
C LYS A 82 -0.13 8.98 -33.73
N ALA A 83 -0.23 9.10 -32.41
CA ALA A 83 -1.44 9.60 -31.74
C ALA A 83 -1.62 11.11 -31.87
N ASP A 84 -0.53 11.89 -31.78
CA ASP A 84 -0.56 13.36 -31.77
C ASP A 84 -0.65 13.99 -33.17
N HIS A 85 -0.09 13.36 -34.21
CA HIS A 85 -0.11 13.85 -35.61
C HIS A 85 -1.42 13.57 -36.36
N ARG A 86 -2.43 13.14 -35.70
CA ARG A 86 -3.71 12.68 -36.21
C ARG A 86 -4.56 13.73 -36.93
N ALA A 87 -4.38 15.00 -36.60
CA ALA A 87 -5.14 16.10 -37.19
C ALA A 87 -4.67 16.46 -38.62
N GLU A 88 -3.49 16.00 -39.05
CA GLU A 88 -2.82 16.49 -40.25
C GLU A 88 -2.79 15.49 -41.42
N GLN A 89 -3.07 14.19 -41.23
CA GLN A 89 -3.04 13.22 -42.34
C GLN A 89 -4.13 12.14 -42.24
N PRO A 90 -5.14 12.12 -43.12
CA PRO A 90 -6.05 11.00 -43.27
C PRO A 90 -5.43 9.94 -44.20
N SER A 91 -4.40 9.25 -43.77
CA SER A 91 -3.83 8.12 -44.52
C SER A 91 -3.87 6.85 -43.69
N GLY A 92 -4.26 5.74 -44.31
CA GLY A 92 -4.63 4.42 -43.75
C GLY A 92 -3.73 3.75 -42.69
N VAL A 93 -2.70 4.41 -42.20
CA VAL A 93 -1.84 3.97 -41.06
C VAL A 93 -2.28 4.59 -39.73
N GLY A 94 -3.16 5.61 -39.77
CA GLY A 94 -3.67 6.30 -38.58
C GLY A 94 -4.91 5.65 -37.94
N THR A 95 -5.36 4.50 -38.44
CA THR A 95 -6.64 3.92 -38.02
C THR A 95 -6.62 3.37 -36.59
N GLU A 96 -5.50 2.82 -36.18
CA GLU A 96 -5.36 2.17 -34.85
C GLU A 96 -5.36 3.18 -33.69
N THR A 97 -4.77 4.36 -33.91
CA THR A 97 -4.76 5.45 -32.92
C THR A 97 -6.08 6.25 -32.92
N THR A 98 -6.84 6.15 -34.02
CA THR A 98 -8.13 6.87 -34.20
C THR A 98 -9.19 6.47 -33.17
N ILE A 99 -9.00 5.38 -32.49
CA ILE A 99 -10.02 4.62 -31.83
C ILE A 99 -10.10 4.90 -30.35
N VAL A 100 -8.96 5.04 -29.70
CA VAL A 100 -8.89 5.30 -28.25
C VAL A 100 -9.28 6.74 -27.92
N SER A 101 -8.98 7.70 -28.83
CA SER A 101 -9.13 9.12 -28.52
C SER A 101 -10.55 9.59 -28.21
N PRO A 102 -11.61 9.27 -28.99
CA PRO A 102 -12.96 9.77 -28.68
C PRO A 102 -13.49 9.24 -27.35
N THR A 103 -13.17 7.98 -27.05
CA THR A 103 -13.57 7.35 -25.77
C THR A 103 -12.78 7.95 -24.61
N VAL A 104 -11.46 8.17 -24.79
CA VAL A 104 -10.60 8.82 -23.80
C VAL A 104 -11.00 10.27 -23.57
N TYR A 105 -11.30 11.03 -24.65
CA TYR A 105 -11.75 12.43 -24.52
C TYR A 105 -13.12 12.55 -23.83
N ARG A 106 -13.99 11.56 -23.94
CA ARG A 106 -15.25 11.54 -23.19
C ARG A 106 -15.06 11.20 -21.71
N ASP A 107 -13.99 10.51 -21.37
CA ASP A 107 -13.67 10.07 -20.00
C ASP A 107 -12.47 10.82 -19.39
N LEU A 108 -12.33 12.11 -19.67
CA LEU A 108 -11.22 12.94 -19.17
C LEU A 108 -11.08 12.95 -17.64
N GLY A 109 -12.17 12.68 -16.91
CA GLY A 109 -12.19 12.62 -15.44
C GLY A 109 -12.26 11.21 -14.85
N GLY A 110 -12.32 10.15 -15.67
CA GLY A 110 -12.52 8.78 -15.22
C GLY A 110 -11.22 7.97 -15.12
N ASN A 111 -11.33 6.80 -14.53
CA ASN A 111 -10.25 5.82 -14.34
C ASN A 111 -10.26 4.71 -15.40
N ARG A 112 -11.03 4.89 -16.48
CA ARG A 112 -11.26 3.88 -17.51
C ARG A 112 -10.02 3.52 -18.30
N VAL A 113 -9.14 4.50 -18.57
CA VAL A 113 -7.94 4.33 -19.38
C VAL A 113 -6.72 4.19 -18.51
N ILE A 114 -6.01 3.09 -18.66
CA ILE A 114 -4.79 2.77 -17.92
C ILE A 114 -3.63 2.72 -18.93
N PRO A 115 -2.71 3.69 -18.91
CA PRO A 115 -1.47 3.59 -19.68
C PRO A 115 -0.57 2.50 -19.11
N VAL A 116 0.05 1.73 -19.99
CA VAL A 116 0.95 0.62 -19.66
C VAL A 116 2.27 0.84 -20.37
N VAL A 117 3.37 0.90 -19.62
CA VAL A 117 4.74 0.98 -20.16
C VAL A 117 5.31 -0.44 -20.17
N PRO A 118 5.53 -1.04 -21.34
CA PRO A 118 6.09 -2.39 -21.47
C PRO A 118 7.60 -2.40 -21.29
N ASP A 119 8.17 -3.56 -21.04
CA ASP A 119 9.61 -3.83 -21.07
C ASP A 119 10.08 -4.45 -22.38
N SER A 120 9.26 -4.40 -23.42
CA SER A 120 9.52 -5.01 -24.73
C SER A 120 10.69 -4.38 -25.52
N GLY A 121 11.44 -3.45 -24.92
CA GLY A 121 12.52 -2.75 -25.60
C GLY A 121 12.07 -1.72 -26.66
N THR A 122 10.76 -1.52 -26.81
CA THR A 122 10.18 -0.54 -27.76
C THR A 122 9.83 0.79 -27.09
N VAL A 123 10.18 0.96 -25.85
CA VAL A 123 9.96 2.19 -25.06
C VAL A 123 11.28 2.65 -24.49
N SER A 124 11.62 3.91 -24.76
CA SER A 124 12.80 4.58 -24.20
C SER A 124 12.68 4.78 -22.68
N ASN A 125 13.79 5.16 -22.03
CA ASN A 125 13.80 5.44 -20.59
C ASN A 125 12.81 6.54 -20.17
N ASP A 126 12.53 7.46 -21.10
CA ASP A 126 11.53 8.52 -20.95
C ASP A 126 10.44 8.29 -22.01
N PRO A 127 9.36 7.56 -21.69
CA PRO A 127 8.35 7.18 -22.67
C PRO A 127 7.63 8.40 -23.22
N VAL A 128 7.47 8.46 -24.54
CA VAL A 128 6.66 9.48 -25.20
C VAL A 128 5.18 9.19 -24.91
N VAL A 129 4.66 9.87 -23.89
CA VAL A 129 3.24 9.75 -23.51
C VAL A 129 2.42 10.68 -24.39
N PRO A 130 1.40 10.17 -25.12
CA PRO A 130 0.49 11.02 -25.90
C PRO A 130 -0.15 12.12 -25.05
N LEU A 131 -0.37 13.29 -25.62
CA LEU A 131 -0.87 14.48 -24.91
C LEU A 131 -2.16 14.20 -24.11
N TYR A 132 -3.04 13.37 -24.62
CA TYR A 132 -4.31 13.02 -23.96
C TYR A 132 -4.15 12.04 -22.78
N LEU A 133 -2.97 11.46 -22.58
CA LEU A 133 -2.62 10.60 -21.44
C LEU A 133 -1.73 11.31 -20.40
N VAL A 134 -1.23 12.50 -20.72
CA VAL A 134 -0.41 13.30 -19.80
C VAL A 134 -1.23 13.60 -18.54
N GLY A 135 -0.65 13.31 -17.39
CA GLY A 135 -1.30 13.47 -16.08
C GLY A 135 -2.04 12.24 -15.56
N ARG A 136 -2.14 11.15 -16.33
CA ARG A 136 -2.64 9.86 -15.83
C ARG A 136 -1.53 9.06 -15.16
N THR A 137 -1.86 8.37 -14.08
CA THR A 137 -0.97 7.35 -13.51
C THR A 137 -0.90 6.15 -14.46
N TRP A 138 0.29 5.57 -14.59
CA TRP A 138 0.53 4.41 -15.45
C TRP A 138 1.07 3.21 -14.68
N ILE A 139 1.02 2.05 -15.30
CA ILE A 139 1.70 0.84 -14.84
C ILE A 139 3.01 0.70 -15.63
N ASP A 140 4.12 0.54 -14.93
CA ASP A 140 5.46 0.42 -15.52
C ASP A 140 6.02 -0.99 -15.31
N PHE A 141 6.20 -1.72 -16.40
CA PHE A 141 6.75 -3.08 -16.37
C PHE A 141 8.27 -3.14 -16.53
N ARG A 142 8.97 -2.01 -16.66
CA ARG A 142 10.44 -1.97 -16.83
C ARG A 142 11.21 -2.26 -15.53
N GLY A 143 10.55 -2.20 -14.40
CA GLY A 143 11.11 -2.52 -13.09
C GLY A 143 10.74 -3.93 -12.62
N ASP A 144 10.07 -4.02 -11.46
CA ASP A 144 9.54 -5.29 -10.95
C ASP A 144 8.26 -5.67 -11.70
N HIS A 145 8.40 -6.65 -12.58
CA HIS A 145 7.31 -7.15 -13.43
C HIS A 145 6.15 -7.75 -12.65
N GLU A 146 6.45 -8.49 -11.59
CA GLU A 146 5.41 -9.16 -10.83
C GLU A 146 4.61 -8.16 -9.98
N ALA A 147 5.28 -7.20 -9.38
CA ALA A 147 4.61 -6.13 -8.65
C ALA A 147 3.76 -5.24 -9.58
N ALA A 148 4.27 -4.92 -10.78
CA ALA A 148 3.50 -4.18 -11.79
C ALA A 148 2.27 -4.96 -12.26
N TYR A 149 2.43 -6.26 -12.51
CA TYR A 149 1.33 -7.13 -12.91
C TYR A 149 0.28 -7.28 -11.82
N GLU A 150 0.69 -7.53 -10.57
CA GLU A 150 -0.23 -7.63 -9.43
C GLU A 150 -1.02 -6.33 -9.26
N ARG A 151 -0.36 -5.18 -9.34
CA ARG A 151 -1.02 -3.87 -9.25
C ARG A 151 -2.06 -3.68 -10.35
N LEU A 152 -1.72 -4.03 -11.60
CA LEU A 152 -2.67 -3.98 -12.72
C LEU A 152 -3.87 -4.90 -12.49
N LEU A 153 -3.62 -6.14 -12.10
CA LEU A 153 -4.66 -7.14 -11.87
C LEU A 153 -5.62 -6.70 -10.74
N ARG A 154 -5.08 -6.19 -9.63
CA ARG A 154 -5.87 -5.64 -8.53
C ARG A 154 -6.75 -4.47 -8.97
N GLU A 155 -6.19 -3.56 -9.76
CA GLU A 155 -6.94 -2.41 -10.31
C GLU A 155 -8.10 -2.88 -11.19
N LEU A 156 -7.87 -3.87 -12.06
CA LEU A 156 -8.91 -4.43 -12.93
C LEU A 156 -10.04 -5.11 -12.14
N HIS A 157 -9.69 -5.85 -11.09
CA HIS A 157 -10.66 -6.55 -10.23
C HIS A 157 -11.28 -5.64 -9.15
N GLY A 158 -10.91 -4.36 -9.08
CA GLY A 158 -11.38 -3.47 -8.02
C GLY A 158 -10.97 -3.92 -6.61
N ALA A 159 -9.80 -4.58 -6.50
CA ALA A 159 -9.24 -5.12 -5.26
C ALA A 159 -7.95 -4.37 -4.88
N PRO A 160 -8.03 -3.09 -4.48
CA PRO A 160 -6.86 -2.30 -4.14
C PRO A 160 -6.07 -2.94 -2.99
N THR A 161 -4.75 -2.76 -2.98
CA THR A 161 -3.88 -3.27 -1.91
C THR A 161 -4.26 -2.67 -0.55
N GLU A 162 -4.68 -1.41 -0.57
CA GLU A 162 -5.16 -0.70 0.61
C GLU A 162 -6.53 -0.09 0.31
N ALA A 163 -7.55 -0.57 1.01
CA ALA A 163 -8.89 0.00 0.91
C ALA A 163 -8.98 1.26 1.77
N ALA A 164 -9.58 2.32 1.24
CA ALA A 164 -9.87 3.50 2.05
C ALA A 164 -10.75 3.10 3.25
N PRO A 165 -10.42 3.53 4.48
CA PRO A 165 -11.28 3.27 5.62
C PRO A 165 -12.66 3.93 5.42
N PRO A 166 -13.71 3.41 6.05
CA PRO A 166 -15.03 4.01 5.95
C PRO A 166 -15.01 5.45 6.43
N LEU A 167 -15.75 6.33 5.75
CA LEU A 167 -15.85 7.73 6.12
C LEU A 167 -16.47 7.87 7.52
N GLY A 168 -15.75 8.51 8.45
CA GLY A 168 -16.22 8.82 9.78
C GLY A 168 -17.30 9.92 9.80
N ALA A 169 -17.97 10.08 10.94
CA ALA A 169 -18.93 11.16 11.13
C ALA A 169 -18.22 12.53 11.21
N ASN A 170 -18.85 13.59 10.67
CA ASN A 170 -18.34 14.94 10.81
C ASN A 170 -18.43 15.40 12.28
N PRO A 171 -17.29 15.66 12.96
CA PRO A 171 -17.30 15.98 14.40
C PRO A 171 -17.95 17.34 14.74
N PHE A 172 -18.20 18.19 13.74
CA PHE A 172 -18.77 19.53 13.93
C PHE A 172 -20.30 19.58 13.72
N VAL A 173 -20.94 18.49 13.31
CA VAL A 173 -22.40 18.46 13.07
C VAL A 173 -23.13 17.95 14.31
N GLY A 174 -24.02 18.80 14.84
CA GLY A 174 -24.86 18.44 16.00
C GLY A 174 -24.12 18.37 17.35
N THR A 175 -22.91 18.93 17.43
CA THR A 175 -22.06 18.91 18.62
C THR A 175 -21.66 20.32 19.05
N THR A 176 -21.33 20.48 20.34
CA THR A 176 -20.69 21.72 20.82
C THR A 176 -19.20 21.72 20.42
N GLU A 177 -18.57 22.90 20.41
CA GLU A 177 -17.14 23.02 20.12
C GLU A 177 -16.26 22.19 21.07
N ALA A 178 -16.63 22.10 22.34
CA ALA A 178 -15.91 21.29 23.32
C ALA A 178 -16.02 19.79 23.01
N GLN A 179 -17.21 19.33 22.59
CA GLN A 179 -17.43 17.94 22.17
C GLN A 179 -16.68 17.60 20.86
N ALA A 180 -16.71 18.51 19.88
CA ALA A 180 -15.97 18.35 18.64
C ALA A 180 -14.45 18.27 18.91
N ARG A 181 -13.89 19.13 19.73
CA ARG A 181 -12.48 19.08 20.15
C ARG A 181 -12.14 17.78 20.88
N ALA A 182 -13.02 17.31 21.75
CA ALA A 182 -12.82 16.05 22.46
C ALA A 182 -12.84 14.85 21.48
N ALA A 183 -13.78 14.83 20.52
CA ALA A 183 -13.86 13.81 19.50
C ALA A 183 -12.58 13.75 18.65
N ILE A 184 -12.09 14.90 18.17
CA ILE A 184 -10.86 14.98 17.36
C ILE A 184 -9.64 14.53 18.17
N ARG A 185 -9.54 14.90 19.45
CA ARG A 185 -8.41 14.50 20.31
C ARG A 185 -8.42 13.01 20.64
N ASN A 186 -9.59 12.42 20.75
CA ASN A 186 -9.77 11.01 21.10
C ASN A 186 -9.99 10.11 19.88
N ASP A 187 -9.78 10.63 18.67
CA ASP A 187 -9.87 9.85 17.44
C ASP A 187 -8.81 8.73 17.44
N PRO A 188 -9.20 7.46 17.35
CA PRO A 188 -8.25 6.36 17.30
C PRO A 188 -7.24 6.46 16.16
N ALA A 189 -7.60 7.07 15.02
CA ALA A 189 -6.71 7.27 13.88
C ALA A 189 -5.49 8.15 14.23
N ARG A 190 -5.59 9.03 15.22
CA ARG A 190 -4.47 9.87 15.70
C ARG A 190 -3.30 9.03 16.25
N TRP A 191 -3.59 7.86 16.79
CA TRP A 191 -2.60 6.97 17.38
C TRP A 191 -2.42 5.67 16.56
N HIS A 192 -2.73 5.72 15.27
CA HIS A 192 -2.57 4.59 14.37
C HIS A 192 -1.48 4.85 13.33
N ASP A 193 -0.43 4.05 13.36
CA ASP A 193 0.55 3.97 12.28
C ASP A 193 0.33 2.67 11.51
N GLY A 194 -0.27 2.75 10.34
CA GLY A 194 -0.62 1.61 9.48
C GLY A 194 0.55 0.99 8.72
N ARG A 195 1.75 1.58 8.81
CA ARG A 195 2.95 1.07 8.12
C ARG A 195 3.43 -0.23 8.76
N THR A 196 4.20 -0.99 7.99
CA THR A 196 4.87 -2.21 8.48
C THR A 196 6.22 -1.94 9.14
N SER A 197 6.77 -0.74 9.00
CA SER A 197 7.97 -0.30 9.70
C SER A 197 7.99 1.22 9.84
N GLY A 198 8.62 1.72 10.89
CA GLY A 198 8.70 3.16 11.09
C GLY A 198 9.24 3.56 12.46
N LEU A 199 9.21 4.89 12.66
CA LEU A 199 9.47 5.52 13.94
C LEU A 199 8.14 6.01 14.52
N VAL A 200 7.96 5.83 15.81
CA VAL A 200 6.78 6.28 16.53
C VAL A 200 7.20 6.96 17.84
N GLU A 201 6.62 8.12 18.10
CA GLU A 201 6.74 8.82 19.40
C GLU A 201 5.38 8.78 20.09
N VAL A 202 5.33 8.21 21.27
CA VAL A 202 4.09 8.05 22.04
C VAL A 202 4.18 8.80 23.36
N ASN A 203 3.38 9.84 23.52
CA ASN A 203 3.17 10.46 24.81
C ASN A 203 2.36 9.50 25.71
N MET A 204 3.00 8.97 26.73
CA MET A 204 2.39 7.95 27.59
C MET A 204 1.23 8.48 28.44
N ASN A 205 1.06 9.81 28.55
CA ASN A 205 -0.07 10.43 29.22
C ASN A 205 -1.27 10.65 28.27
N GLU A 206 -1.07 10.58 26.95
CA GLU A 206 -2.14 10.69 25.97
C GLU A 206 -2.77 9.33 25.68
N ASN A 207 -4.07 9.30 25.39
CA ASN A 207 -4.83 8.08 25.07
C ASN A 207 -4.56 6.92 26.05
N SER A 208 -4.21 7.21 27.29
CA SER A 208 -3.76 6.20 28.28
C SER A 208 -2.63 5.32 27.77
N GLY A 209 -1.71 5.87 26.98
CA GLY A 209 -0.58 5.16 26.40
C GLY A 209 -0.96 4.11 25.32
N ARG A 210 -2.15 4.21 24.74
CA ARG A 210 -2.62 3.26 23.71
C ARG A 210 -2.37 3.78 22.32
N PHE A 211 -1.82 2.92 21.45
CA PHE A 211 -1.58 3.20 20.04
C PHE A 211 -1.61 1.89 19.22
N THR A 212 -1.63 2.01 17.91
CA THR A 212 -1.72 0.84 17.01
C THR A 212 -0.63 0.93 15.95
N LEU A 213 0.03 -0.19 15.70
CA LEU A 213 1.02 -0.37 14.64
C LEU A 213 0.52 -1.41 13.63
N GLY A 214 0.85 -1.20 12.34
CA GLY A 214 0.44 -2.09 11.27
C GLY A 214 -1.05 -2.00 10.93
N SER A 215 -1.48 -2.79 9.98
CA SER A 215 -2.85 -2.82 9.48
C SER A 215 -3.38 -4.24 9.35
N ASP A 216 -4.68 -4.36 9.15
CA ASP A 216 -5.38 -5.62 8.89
C ASP A 216 -5.02 -6.75 9.88
N ALA A 217 -4.62 -7.91 9.35
CA ALA A 217 -4.25 -9.08 10.15
C ALA A 217 -2.87 -8.92 10.84
N ALA A 218 -2.00 -8.03 10.33
CA ALA A 218 -0.68 -7.72 10.89
C ALA A 218 -0.71 -6.55 11.89
N ARG A 219 -1.87 -6.22 12.43
CA ARG A 219 -2.09 -5.14 13.38
C ARG A 219 -1.68 -5.51 14.80
N PHE A 220 -1.01 -4.59 15.50
CA PHE A 220 -0.62 -4.67 16.90
C PHE A 220 -1.24 -3.53 17.69
N GLU A 221 -2.14 -3.84 18.62
CA GLU A 221 -2.73 -2.86 19.54
C GLU A 221 -1.87 -2.74 20.79
N MET A 222 -1.12 -1.66 20.88
CA MET A 222 -0.14 -1.41 21.94
C MET A 222 -0.76 -0.66 23.10
N HIS A 223 -0.26 -0.96 24.32
CA HIS A 223 -0.54 -0.21 25.53
C HIS A 223 0.72 -0.09 26.35
N ILE A 224 1.18 1.13 26.58
CA ILE A 224 2.38 1.43 27.36
C ILE A 224 2.09 2.46 28.44
N ASP A 225 2.89 2.46 29.51
CA ASP A 225 2.90 3.54 30.48
C ASP A 225 4.33 3.82 31.00
N TYR A 226 4.46 4.92 31.70
CA TYR A 226 5.66 5.24 32.46
C TYR A 226 5.57 4.60 33.85
N PRO A 227 6.49 3.65 34.21
CA PRO A 227 6.29 2.79 35.37
C PRO A 227 6.51 3.47 36.73
N TYR A 228 6.93 4.72 36.74
CA TYR A 228 7.23 5.45 37.97
C TYR A 228 6.12 6.44 38.27
N GLY A 229 5.44 6.25 39.41
CA GLY A 229 4.55 7.25 39.98
C GLY A 229 5.38 8.37 40.61
N GLY A 230 5.04 9.63 40.32
CA GLY A 230 5.71 10.79 40.88
C GLY A 230 5.97 11.88 39.84
N GLU A 231 6.71 12.91 40.24
CA GLU A 231 7.02 14.03 39.36
C GLU A 231 7.95 13.60 38.24
N VAL A 232 7.43 13.62 37.01
CA VAL A 232 8.20 13.36 35.79
C VAL A 232 9.07 14.58 35.50
N ARG A 233 10.39 14.41 35.38
CA ARG A 233 11.35 15.49 35.15
C ARG A 233 12.55 15.01 34.33
N PRO A 234 13.30 15.93 33.69
CA PRO A 234 14.57 15.59 33.06
C PRO A 234 15.50 14.88 34.04
N GLY A 235 16.11 13.77 33.60
CA GLY A 235 16.96 12.92 34.44
C GLY A 235 16.24 11.81 35.21
N ALA A 236 14.93 11.70 35.11
CA ALA A 236 14.20 10.54 35.61
C ALA A 236 14.56 9.26 34.82
N PRO A 237 14.35 8.06 35.41
CA PRO A 237 14.69 6.80 34.72
C PRO A 237 13.97 6.65 33.37
N ARG A 238 14.72 6.31 32.31
CA ARG A 238 14.20 6.10 30.96
C ARG A 238 13.69 4.68 30.82
N ARG A 239 12.43 4.46 31.12
CA ARG A 239 11.82 3.13 31.13
C ARG A 239 10.37 3.18 30.65
N VAL A 240 9.97 2.16 29.90
CA VAL A 240 8.60 1.96 29.40
C VAL A 240 8.09 0.62 29.90
N ARG A 241 6.85 0.58 30.38
CA ARG A 241 6.14 -0.64 30.70
C ARG A 241 5.17 -0.96 29.56
N HIS A 242 5.24 -2.21 29.08
CA HIS A 242 4.40 -2.71 27.98
C HIS A 242 3.37 -3.69 28.51
N TYR A 243 2.12 -3.44 28.21
CA TYR A 243 1.01 -4.33 28.56
C TYR A 243 0.65 -5.22 27.37
N LYS A 244 0.39 -6.47 27.63
CA LYS A 244 0.06 -7.44 26.59
C LYS A 244 -1.42 -7.48 26.20
N ASP A 245 -2.29 -6.71 26.83
CA ASP A 245 -3.76 -6.80 26.78
C ASP A 245 -4.32 -7.20 25.41
N ARG A 246 -3.65 -6.82 24.34
CA ARG A 246 -4.12 -7.03 22.97
C ARG A 246 -3.04 -7.50 21.99
N ILE A 247 -1.83 -7.76 22.45
CA ILE A 247 -0.69 -8.21 21.61
C ILE A 247 -0.75 -9.73 21.73
N GLY A 248 -1.01 -10.62 21.95
CA GLY A 248 -0.84 -12.07 22.04
C GLY A 248 0.30 -12.43 22.98
N ASN A 249 1.50 -12.56 22.46
CA ASN A 249 2.69 -12.89 23.23
C ASN A 249 3.79 -11.85 23.04
N ILE A 250 4.57 -11.59 24.08
CA ILE A 250 5.72 -10.68 24.05
C ILE A 250 6.94 -11.39 24.65
N GLY A 251 8.09 -11.10 24.07
CA GLY A 251 9.42 -11.50 24.59
C GLY A 251 10.32 -10.27 24.66
N LEU A 252 11.26 -10.27 25.58
CA LEU A 252 12.22 -9.18 25.78
C LEU A 252 13.62 -9.65 25.44
N VAL A 253 14.30 -8.92 24.57
CA VAL A 253 15.75 -9.01 24.36
C VAL A 253 16.38 -7.74 24.93
N ALA A 254 16.96 -7.83 26.11
CA ALA A 254 17.65 -6.71 26.75
C ALA A 254 18.97 -6.42 26.02
N ALA A 255 19.35 -5.13 25.93
CA ALA A 255 20.59 -4.69 25.27
C ALA A 255 20.78 -5.38 23.90
N ALA A 256 19.76 -5.32 23.06
CA ALA A 256 19.62 -6.17 21.86
C ALA A 256 20.83 -6.14 20.91
N ALA A 257 21.55 -5.01 20.83
CA ALA A 257 22.75 -4.89 20.01
C ALA A 257 23.91 -5.78 20.50
N GLU A 258 23.90 -6.20 21.76
CA GLU A 258 24.90 -7.11 22.35
C GLU A 258 24.54 -8.60 22.16
N HIS A 259 23.29 -8.87 21.71
CA HIS A 259 22.73 -10.21 21.60
C HIS A 259 22.11 -10.49 20.19
N PRO A 260 22.89 -10.32 19.10
CA PRO A 260 22.36 -10.56 17.75
C PRO A 260 21.92 -12.01 17.52
N GLU A 261 22.45 -12.96 18.26
CA GLU A 261 22.11 -14.37 18.21
C GLU A 261 20.65 -14.63 18.62
N ALA A 262 20.04 -13.76 19.43
CA ALA A 262 18.64 -13.88 19.83
C ALA A 262 17.67 -13.70 18.66
N PHE A 263 18.10 -13.07 17.55
CA PHE A 263 17.29 -12.80 16.36
C PHE A 263 17.46 -13.85 15.26
N VAL A 264 18.24 -14.91 15.51
CA VAL A 264 18.38 -16.02 14.55
C VAL A 264 17.13 -16.89 14.50
N ASP A 265 16.46 -17.08 15.65
CA ASP A 265 15.20 -17.83 15.75
C ASP A 265 14.31 -17.18 16.81
N LEU A 266 13.47 -16.24 16.38
CA LEU A 266 12.53 -15.55 17.28
C LEU A 266 11.51 -16.49 17.92
N ALA A 267 11.21 -17.62 17.28
CA ALA A 267 10.24 -18.59 17.80
C ALA A 267 10.81 -19.38 19.01
N ALA A 268 12.13 -19.43 19.15
CA ALA A 268 12.81 -20.06 20.29
C ALA A 268 12.90 -19.14 21.52
N LEU A 269 12.60 -17.84 21.37
CA LEU A 269 12.65 -16.91 22.50
C LEU A 269 11.58 -17.24 23.54
N PRO A 270 11.89 -17.07 24.85
CA PRO A 270 10.91 -17.22 25.89
C PRO A 270 9.84 -16.11 25.79
N MET A 271 8.72 -16.45 25.22
CA MET A 271 7.58 -15.55 25.09
C MET A 271 6.73 -15.57 26.37
N SER A 272 6.40 -14.39 26.86
CA SER A 272 5.65 -14.16 28.09
C SER A 272 4.25 -13.66 27.76
N ASN A 273 3.31 -13.95 28.65
CA ASN A 273 2.00 -13.31 28.65
C ASN A 273 1.92 -12.23 29.76
N ARG A 274 3.01 -11.77 30.28
CA ARG A 274 3.12 -10.80 31.36
C ARG A 274 3.48 -9.42 30.84
N VAL A 275 3.42 -8.45 31.73
CA VAL A 275 3.93 -7.09 31.49
C VAL A 275 5.46 -7.15 31.43
N GLU A 276 6.03 -6.54 30.39
CA GLU A 276 7.47 -6.36 30.25
C GLU A 276 7.87 -4.90 30.42
N GLN A 277 9.14 -4.65 30.76
CA GLN A 277 9.67 -3.30 30.88
C GLN A 277 10.93 -3.19 30.04
N THR A 278 11.00 -2.15 29.21
CA THR A 278 12.17 -1.84 28.37
C THR A 278 12.89 -0.60 28.85
N VAL A 279 14.21 -0.58 28.62
CA VAL A 279 15.06 0.60 28.67
C VAL A 279 15.62 0.88 27.26
N PRO A 280 16.19 2.07 26.99
CA PRO A 280 16.80 2.34 25.69
C PRO A 280 17.81 1.26 25.28
N GLY A 281 17.67 0.76 24.06
CA GLY A 281 18.46 -0.34 23.52
C GLY A 281 17.83 -1.74 23.64
N ASP A 282 16.74 -1.88 24.41
CA ASP A 282 15.99 -3.13 24.49
C ASP A 282 15.04 -3.28 23.31
N VAL A 283 14.83 -4.53 22.87
CA VAL A 283 13.84 -4.90 21.85
C VAL A 283 12.76 -5.76 22.45
N LEU A 284 11.53 -5.34 22.23
CA LEU A 284 10.35 -6.16 22.50
C LEU A 284 10.03 -6.97 21.23
N VAL A 285 10.05 -8.28 21.34
CA VAL A 285 9.61 -9.21 20.30
C VAL A 285 8.15 -9.52 20.53
N MET A 286 7.31 -9.37 19.54
CA MET A 286 5.86 -9.50 19.67
C MET A 286 5.30 -10.48 18.66
N MET A 287 4.28 -11.21 19.06
CA MET A 287 3.45 -12.00 18.16
C MET A 287 1.98 -11.68 18.43
N ASN A 288 1.25 -11.26 17.42
CA ASN A 288 -0.18 -11.00 17.56
C ASN A 288 -1.01 -12.28 17.52
N THR A 289 -2.30 -12.18 17.81
CA THR A 289 -3.21 -13.34 17.80
C THR A 289 -3.41 -13.95 16.41
N GLY A 290 -3.05 -13.24 15.35
CA GLY A 290 -3.06 -13.72 13.96
C GLY A 290 -1.77 -14.46 13.57
N GLY A 291 -0.78 -14.55 14.45
CA GLY A 291 0.51 -15.21 14.20
C GLY A 291 1.53 -14.33 13.46
N TYR A 292 1.31 -13.04 13.36
CA TYR A 292 2.27 -12.09 12.78
C TYR A 292 3.29 -11.66 13.84
N TRP A 293 4.54 -11.50 13.41
CA TRP A 293 5.65 -11.12 14.26
C TRP A 293 6.02 -9.65 14.08
N ALA A 294 6.51 -9.02 15.14
CA ALA A 294 7.03 -7.65 15.11
C ALA A 294 8.18 -7.47 16.10
N LEU A 295 9.09 -6.56 15.77
CA LEU A 295 10.10 -6.02 16.68
C LEU A 295 9.75 -4.57 17.01
N LEU A 296 9.88 -4.19 18.27
CA LEU A 296 9.75 -2.82 18.76
C LEU A 296 10.97 -2.49 19.63
N MET A 297 11.82 -1.60 19.15
CA MET A 297 13.00 -1.15 19.89
C MET A 297 12.73 0.18 20.56
N LEU A 298 13.01 0.26 21.84
CA LEU A 298 12.99 1.55 22.56
C LEU A 298 14.31 2.29 22.29
N ASP A 299 14.25 3.42 21.59
CA ASP A 299 15.40 4.28 21.36
C ASP A 299 15.67 5.22 22.54
N ASP A 300 14.61 5.86 23.05
CA ASP A 300 14.72 6.74 24.20
C ASP A 300 13.35 7.01 24.89
N VAL A 301 13.41 7.56 26.09
CA VAL A 301 12.29 8.20 26.77
C VAL A 301 12.63 9.67 26.94
N ILE A 302 11.92 10.52 26.22
CA ILE A 302 12.09 11.98 26.18
C ILE A 302 11.11 12.61 27.16
N PHE A 303 11.57 13.56 27.95
CA PHE A 303 10.71 14.30 28.86
C PHE A 303 10.40 15.68 28.26
N ARG A 304 9.19 15.84 27.72
CA ARG A 304 8.72 17.09 27.08
C ARG A 304 7.90 17.91 28.06
N LEU A 305 8.09 19.25 28.05
CA LEU A 305 7.28 20.13 28.85
C LEU A 305 5.88 20.25 28.23
N GLY A 306 4.88 19.75 28.93
CA GLY A 306 3.47 19.81 28.58
C GLY A 306 2.70 20.83 29.47
N PRO A 307 1.38 20.92 29.28
CA PRO A 307 0.53 21.86 30.02
C PRO A 307 0.52 21.65 31.54
N ASN A 308 0.74 20.41 32.01
CA ASN A 308 0.66 20.01 33.41
C ASN A 308 2.02 19.61 34.00
N GLY A 309 3.13 20.00 33.36
CA GLY A 309 4.47 19.62 33.75
C GLY A 309 5.15 18.75 32.67
N TYR A 310 6.23 18.05 33.04
CA TYR A 310 6.93 17.18 32.10
C TYR A 310 6.11 15.91 31.83
N GLU A 311 6.04 15.54 30.56
CA GLU A 311 5.35 14.35 30.07
C GLU A 311 6.35 13.35 29.46
N PRO A 312 6.27 12.06 29.80
CA PRO A 312 7.15 11.04 29.26
C PRO A 312 6.70 10.63 27.85
N VAL A 313 7.58 10.76 26.89
CA VAL A 313 7.37 10.38 25.49
C VAL A 313 8.32 9.25 25.13
N ALA A 314 7.79 8.09 24.78
CA ALA A 314 8.60 6.98 24.29
C ALA A 314 8.90 7.17 22.80
N ALA A 315 10.18 7.20 22.43
CA ALA A 315 10.66 7.18 21.05
C ALA A 315 11.07 5.76 20.70
N MET A 316 10.43 5.17 19.71
CA MET A 316 10.57 3.76 19.37
C MET A 316 10.67 3.56 17.86
N ARG A 317 11.41 2.52 17.45
CA ARG A 317 11.44 2.00 16.09
C ARG A 317 10.76 0.65 16.05
N TYR A 318 10.06 0.36 14.95
CA TYR A 318 9.40 -0.94 14.82
C TYR A 318 9.49 -1.47 13.40
N VAL A 319 9.34 -2.80 13.29
CA VAL A 319 9.15 -3.52 12.04
C VAL A 319 8.19 -4.68 12.29
N ILE A 320 7.31 -4.91 11.33
CA ILE A 320 6.29 -5.97 11.36
C ILE A 320 6.54 -6.88 10.17
N ALA A 321 6.61 -8.20 10.38
CA ALA A 321 6.68 -9.16 9.30
C ALA A 321 5.38 -9.13 8.48
N THR A 322 5.50 -9.08 7.16
CA THR A 322 4.35 -9.08 6.23
C THR A 322 3.78 -10.48 6.00
N ASP A 323 4.55 -11.50 6.37
CA ASP A 323 4.16 -12.89 6.43
C ASP A 323 4.11 -13.35 7.90
N ARG A 324 3.80 -14.58 8.16
CA ARG A 324 3.75 -15.11 9.53
C ARG A 324 5.06 -15.78 9.95
N THR A 325 6.18 -15.39 9.32
CA THR A 325 7.49 -15.95 9.65
C THR A 325 8.15 -15.21 10.81
N ALA A 326 8.88 -15.93 11.63
CA ALA A 326 9.66 -15.40 12.74
C ALA A 326 11.09 -15.01 12.30
N SER A 327 11.23 -14.37 11.12
CA SER A 327 12.53 -14.15 10.46
C SER A 327 13.06 -12.71 10.55
N LEU A 328 12.47 -11.88 11.40
CA LEU A 328 12.92 -10.49 11.59
C LEU A 328 14.25 -10.42 12.34
N THR A 329 15.08 -9.47 11.94
CA THR A 329 16.38 -9.17 12.54
C THR A 329 16.49 -7.69 12.94
N LEU A 330 17.55 -7.30 13.63
CA LEU A 330 17.79 -5.89 13.97
C LEU A 330 18.01 -5.02 12.73
N ASP A 331 18.52 -5.58 11.63
CA ASP A 331 18.78 -4.87 10.39
C ASP A 331 17.48 -4.48 9.64
N ASP A 332 16.37 -5.14 9.98
CA ASP A 332 15.05 -4.80 9.43
C ASP A 332 14.43 -3.57 10.11
N LEU A 333 14.93 -3.15 11.27
CA LEU A 333 14.49 -1.93 11.93
C LEU A 333 14.98 -0.70 11.16
N PRO A 334 14.14 0.35 11.02
CA PRO A 334 14.56 1.59 10.38
C PRO A 334 15.73 2.24 11.15
N PRO A 335 16.56 3.08 10.51
CA PRO A 335 17.64 3.77 11.17
C PRO A 335 17.14 4.67 12.31
N SER A 336 17.92 4.81 13.38
CA SER A 336 17.59 5.74 14.48
C SER A 336 17.80 7.19 14.05
N VAL A 337 16.83 8.05 14.31
CA VAL A 337 16.97 9.51 14.08
C VAL A 337 17.92 10.17 15.09
N MET A 338 18.23 9.47 16.20
CA MET A 338 19.02 10.03 17.29
C MET A 338 20.54 10.07 17.00
N GLN A 339 21.01 9.43 15.91
CA GLN A 339 22.44 9.41 15.55
C GLN A 339 22.96 10.67 14.84
N ASP A 340 22.07 11.54 14.32
CA ASP A 340 22.48 12.76 13.61
C ASP A 340 22.54 14.02 14.48
N SER A 341 22.37 13.90 15.80
CA SER A 341 22.37 15.03 16.74
C SER A 341 23.57 15.00 17.70
N ALA A 342 24.70 14.45 17.30
CA ALA A 342 25.95 14.64 18.03
C ALA A 342 26.55 16.02 17.69
N PRO A 343 26.97 16.83 18.67
CA PRO A 343 27.43 18.21 18.50
C PRO A 343 28.75 18.32 17.75
#